data_f6f05a87aebaab34ecddc6c87b41cc31
#
_entry.id   f6f05a87aebaab34ecddc6c87b41cc31
#
_cell.length_a   1.000
_cell.length_b   1.000
_cell.length_c   1.000
_cell.angle_alpha   90.00
_cell.angle_beta   90.00
_cell.angle_gamma   90.00
#
_symmetry.space_group_name_H-M   'P 1'
#
loop_
_entity.id
_entity.type
_entity.pdbx_description
1 polymer ?
#
loop_
_entity_poly.entity_id
_entity_poly.type
_entity_poly.pdbx_seq_one_letter_code
_entity_poly.pdbx_strand_id
1 'polypeptide(L)'
;MRGEVIKMKKRRINSEILYLIAILVLSFSIDLLTIANMGLSAINGPAYILSEKVYSLTYGQAEYIVEGIIFIIFCILMKKFKMTYLSSFITGVLYATMADIWKIIIPFFQTQNEICFQFRIVYFFIGFILSAMAVAMFFKSYLYPQIFDIS
;
A
#
# COMPACT_ATOMS: atom_id res chain seq x y z
N MET A 1 -3.74 -7.15 -37.38
CA MET A 1 -3.38 -5.83 -36.80
C MET A 1 -4.47 -5.24 -35.90
N ARG A 2 -5.69 -4.99 -36.38
CA ARG A 2 -6.76 -4.37 -35.55
C ARG A 2 -7.18 -5.20 -34.32
N GLY A 3 -7.22 -6.52 -34.44
CA GLY A 3 -7.57 -7.42 -33.33
C GLY A 3 -6.52 -7.52 -32.24
N GLU A 4 -5.25 -7.40 -32.58
CA GLU A 4 -4.14 -7.43 -31.61
C GLU A 4 -4.06 -6.13 -30.80
N VAL A 5 -4.28 -4.99 -31.46
CA VAL A 5 -4.33 -3.68 -30.79
C VAL A 5 -5.47 -3.62 -29.78
N ILE A 6 -6.63 -4.16 -30.11
CA ILE A 6 -7.79 -4.23 -29.20
C ILE A 6 -7.49 -5.17 -28.03
N LYS A 7 -6.83 -6.30 -28.28
CA LYS A 7 -6.44 -7.28 -27.26
C LYS A 7 -5.39 -6.74 -26.28
N MET A 8 -4.41 -5.98 -26.79
CA MET A 8 -3.41 -5.27 -25.98
C MET A 8 -4.05 -4.15 -25.16
N LYS A 9 -4.94 -3.35 -25.72
CA LYS A 9 -5.65 -2.28 -25.01
C LYS A 9 -6.53 -2.84 -23.88
N LYS A 10 -7.25 -3.93 -24.11
CA LYS A 10 -8.06 -4.62 -23.10
C LYS A 10 -7.21 -5.22 -21.97
N ARG A 11 -6.00 -5.74 -22.28
CA ARG A 11 -5.05 -6.28 -21.29
C ARG A 11 -4.45 -5.19 -20.42
N ARG A 12 -4.12 -4.04 -21.00
CA ARG A 12 -3.57 -2.90 -20.26
C ARG A 12 -4.57 -2.34 -19.25
N ILE A 13 -5.83 -2.19 -19.64
CA ILE A 13 -6.91 -1.78 -18.76
C ILE A 13 -7.09 -2.77 -17.60
N ASN A 14 -7.02 -4.08 -17.85
CA ASN A 14 -7.12 -5.08 -16.80
C ASN A 14 -5.95 -5.03 -15.81
N SER A 15 -4.75 -4.68 -16.25
CA SER A 15 -3.58 -4.52 -15.40
C SER A 15 -3.70 -3.28 -14.50
N GLU A 16 -4.19 -2.16 -15.03
CA GLU A 16 -4.41 -0.93 -14.26
C GLU A 16 -5.50 -1.10 -13.21
N ILE A 17 -6.60 -1.78 -13.56
CA ILE A 17 -7.67 -2.12 -12.61
C ILE A 17 -7.14 -3.05 -11.51
N LEU A 18 -6.36 -4.06 -11.88
CA LEU A 18 -5.76 -4.99 -10.92
C LEU A 18 -4.82 -4.27 -9.95
N TYR A 19 -4.06 -3.29 -10.44
CA TYR A 19 -3.19 -2.45 -9.63
C TYR A 19 -3.98 -1.61 -8.61
N LEU A 20 -5.07 -0.96 -9.05
CA LEU A 20 -5.93 -0.18 -8.15
C LEU A 20 -6.58 -1.06 -7.08
N ILE A 21 -7.08 -2.24 -7.46
CA ILE A 21 -7.65 -3.21 -6.52
C ILE A 21 -6.59 -3.67 -5.52
N ALA A 22 -5.35 -3.92 -5.98
CA ALA A 22 -4.25 -4.31 -5.10
C ALA A 22 -3.94 -3.23 -4.05
N ILE A 23 -3.93 -1.95 -4.44
CA ILE A 23 -3.74 -0.83 -3.50
C ILE A 23 -4.89 -0.77 -2.47
N LEU A 24 -6.14 -0.90 -2.91
CA LEU A 24 -7.31 -0.89 -2.03
C LEU A 24 -7.27 -2.03 -1.01
N VAL A 25 -6.94 -3.24 -1.45
CA VAL A 25 -6.84 -4.41 -0.56
C VAL A 25 -5.65 -4.28 0.37
N LEU A 26 -4.51 -3.78 -0.11
CA LEU A 26 -3.31 -3.59 0.69
C LEU A 26 -3.54 -2.56 1.80
N SER A 27 -4.10 -1.39 1.48
CA SER A 27 -4.40 -0.36 2.48
C SER A 27 -5.38 -0.86 3.54
N PHE A 28 -6.44 -1.56 3.14
CA PHE A 28 -7.39 -2.18 4.07
C PHE A 28 -6.73 -3.22 4.99
N SER A 29 -5.83 -4.05 4.46
CA SER A 29 -5.13 -5.06 5.24
C SER A 29 -4.22 -4.47 6.30
N ILE A 30 -3.56 -3.34 6.00
CA ILE A 30 -2.72 -2.64 6.97
C ILE A 30 -3.55 -2.02 8.10
N ASP A 31 -4.72 -1.47 7.79
CA ASP A 31 -5.61 -0.98 8.84
C ASP A 31 -6.08 -2.10 9.78
N LEU A 32 -6.36 -3.31 9.25
CA LEU A 32 -6.64 -4.49 10.05
C LEU A 32 -5.46 -4.90 10.94
N LEU A 33 -4.24 -4.90 10.40
CA LEU A 33 -3.03 -5.21 11.16
C LEU A 33 -2.76 -4.16 12.26
N THR A 34 -3.05 -2.89 11.97
CA THR A 34 -2.92 -1.80 12.94
C THR A 34 -3.86 -2.00 14.13
N ILE A 35 -5.14 -2.33 13.88
CA ILE A 35 -6.11 -2.63 14.93
C ILE A 35 -5.74 -3.88 15.73
N ALA A 36 -5.20 -4.90 15.06
CA ALA A 36 -4.75 -6.09 15.75
C ALA A 36 -3.67 -5.79 16.79
N ASN A 37 -2.91 -4.70 16.61
CA ASN A 37 -1.85 -4.24 17.52
C ASN A 37 -0.89 -5.37 17.93
N MET A 38 -0.60 -6.28 17.01
CA MET A 38 0.30 -7.42 17.20
C MET A 38 1.65 -7.24 16.49
N GLY A 39 1.91 -6.06 16.00
CA GLY A 39 3.11 -5.68 15.27
C GLY A 39 2.83 -5.26 13.83
N LEU A 40 3.57 -4.27 13.41
CA LEU A 40 3.59 -3.76 12.04
C LEU A 40 4.89 -4.19 11.37
N SER A 41 4.90 -4.19 10.03
CA SER A 41 6.15 -4.41 9.31
C SER A 41 7.17 -3.32 9.64
N ALA A 42 8.45 -3.62 9.49
CA ALA A 42 9.52 -2.64 9.69
C ALA A 42 9.39 -1.41 8.77
N ILE A 43 8.66 -1.54 7.66
CA ILE A 43 8.41 -0.45 6.70
C ILE A 43 7.33 0.49 7.24
N ASN A 44 6.24 -0.05 7.78
CA ASN A 44 5.09 0.74 8.24
C ASN A 44 5.22 1.19 9.71
N GLY A 45 6.10 0.53 10.47
CA GLY A 45 6.35 0.84 11.88
C GLY A 45 6.73 2.29 12.14
N PRO A 46 7.67 2.89 11.42
CA PRO A 46 8.07 4.29 11.60
C PRO A 46 6.92 5.28 11.43
N ALA A 47 6.06 5.09 10.43
CA ALA A 47 4.90 5.93 10.18
C ALA A 47 3.87 5.81 11.32
N TYR A 48 3.63 4.60 11.79
CA TYR A 48 2.75 4.35 12.92
C TYR A 48 3.25 5.04 14.20
N ILE A 49 4.54 4.88 14.55
CA ILE A 49 5.15 5.52 15.72
C ILE A 49 5.05 7.04 15.60
N LEU A 50 5.27 7.60 14.40
CA LEU A 50 5.18 9.03 14.16
C LEU A 50 3.76 9.55 14.37
N SER A 51 2.74 8.85 13.87
CA SER A 51 1.33 9.22 14.06
C SER A 51 0.88 9.11 15.53
N GLU A 52 1.40 8.15 16.29
CA GLU A 52 1.13 8.01 17.72
C GLU A 52 1.80 9.10 18.57
N LYS A 53 3.00 9.52 18.20
CA LYS A 53 3.76 10.56 18.92
C LYS A 53 3.27 11.96 18.63
N VAL A 54 2.78 12.21 17.42
CA VAL A 54 2.32 13.53 16.96
C VAL A 54 0.81 13.47 16.72
N TYR A 55 0.04 13.76 17.76
CA TYR A 55 -1.43 13.70 17.76
C TYR A 55 -2.13 14.51 16.65
N SER A 56 -1.43 15.45 16.01
CA SER A 56 -1.96 16.25 14.91
C SER A 56 -1.82 15.59 13.54
N LEU A 57 -1.09 14.45 13.45
CA LEU A 57 -0.85 13.74 12.20
C LEU A 57 -1.73 12.50 12.09
N THR A 58 -2.43 12.35 10.96
CA THR A 58 -3.04 11.08 10.62
C THR A 58 -1.96 10.07 10.24
N TYR A 59 -2.31 8.77 10.26
CA TYR A 59 -1.40 7.72 9.81
C TYR A 59 -0.90 7.97 8.38
N GLY A 60 -1.80 8.34 7.45
CA GLY A 60 -1.44 8.66 6.08
C GLY A 60 -0.48 9.83 5.96
N GLN A 61 -0.69 10.89 6.75
CA GLN A 61 0.23 12.04 6.77
C GLN A 61 1.62 11.63 7.29
N ALA A 62 1.67 10.80 8.32
CA ALA A 62 2.92 10.25 8.84
C ALA A 62 3.64 9.37 7.81
N GLU A 63 2.89 8.57 7.06
CA GLU A 63 3.40 7.75 5.95
C GLU A 63 4.02 8.61 4.86
N TYR A 64 3.37 9.70 4.44
CA TYR A 64 3.96 10.63 3.45
C TYR A 64 5.30 11.22 3.90
N ILE A 65 5.41 11.57 5.18
CA ILE A 65 6.65 12.11 5.75
C ILE A 65 7.75 11.06 5.72
N VAL A 66 7.45 9.85 6.19
CA VAL A 66 8.42 8.75 6.25
C VAL A 66 8.85 8.33 4.84
N GLU A 67 7.91 8.15 3.92
CA GLU A 67 8.23 7.84 2.52
C GLU A 67 9.02 8.94 1.84
N GLY A 68 8.69 10.21 2.10
CA GLY A 68 9.45 11.35 1.60
C GLY A 68 10.90 11.35 2.08
N ILE A 69 11.13 11.06 3.36
CA ILE A 69 12.47 10.94 3.93
C ILE A 69 13.24 9.78 3.29
N ILE A 70 12.61 8.61 3.18
CA ILE A 70 13.20 7.42 2.54
C ILE A 70 13.54 7.73 1.08
N PHE A 71 12.65 8.40 0.36
CA PHE A 71 12.86 8.80 -1.03
C PHE A 71 14.05 9.74 -1.19
N ILE A 72 14.18 10.74 -0.31
CA ILE A 72 15.32 11.67 -0.32
C ILE A 72 16.63 10.91 -0.06
N ILE A 73 16.66 10.05 0.97
CA ILE A 73 17.83 9.22 1.29
C ILE A 73 18.20 8.34 0.09
N PHE A 74 17.22 7.73 -0.55
CA PHE A 74 17.42 6.89 -1.72
C PHE A 74 18.02 7.68 -2.91
N CYS A 75 17.50 8.88 -3.17
CA CYS A 75 18.04 9.76 -4.22
C CYS A 75 19.48 10.17 -3.96
N ILE A 76 19.84 10.46 -2.70
CA ILE A 76 21.21 10.81 -2.28
C ILE A 76 22.15 9.61 -2.49
N LEU A 77 21.74 8.41 -2.06
CA LEU A 77 22.54 7.19 -2.19
C LEU A 77 22.80 6.80 -3.65
N MET A 78 21.78 6.91 -4.49
CA MET A 78 21.87 6.53 -5.90
C MET A 78 22.57 7.57 -6.78
N LYS A 79 22.75 8.79 -6.27
CA LYS A 79 23.35 9.94 -7.00
C LYS A 79 22.74 10.19 -8.39
N LYS A 80 21.56 9.65 -8.67
CA LYS A 80 20.82 9.78 -9.94
C LYS A 80 19.33 9.85 -9.66
N PHE A 81 18.69 10.87 -10.20
CA PHE A 81 17.24 10.98 -10.19
C PHE A 81 16.67 10.33 -11.45
N LYS A 82 15.82 9.31 -11.31
CA LYS A 82 15.08 8.70 -12.41
C LYS A 82 13.58 8.89 -12.18
N MET A 83 12.83 9.19 -13.25
CA MET A 83 11.36 9.31 -13.20
C MET A 83 10.67 8.03 -12.68
N THR A 84 11.28 6.87 -12.83
CA THR A 84 10.80 5.60 -12.29
C THR A 84 10.70 5.63 -10.74
N TYR A 85 11.61 6.36 -10.07
CA TYR A 85 11.58 6.47 -8.60
C TYR A 85 10.41 7.34 -8.12
N LEU A 86 10.05 8.37 -8.91
CA LEU A 86 8.89 9.20 -8.64
C LEU A 86 7.57 8.41 -8.75
N SER A 87 7.51 7.46 -9.68
CA SER A 87 6.35 6.55 -9.80
C SER A 87 6.13 5.71 -8.54
N SER A 88 7.21 5.21 -7.92
CA SER A 88 7.11 4.47 -6.66
C SER A 88 6.61 5.34 -5.51
N PHE A 89 7.07 6.59 -5.44
CA PHE A 89 6.59 7.56 -4.46
C PHE A 89 5.09 7.86 -4.62
N ILE A 90 4.62 8.06 -5.86
CA ILE A 90 3.20 8.27 -6.15
C ILE A 90 2.36 7.08 -5.69
N THR A 91 2.86 5.85 -5.87
CA THR A 91 2.17 4.64 -5.38
C THR A 91 2.02 4.65 -3.86
N GLY A 92 3.06 5.02 -3.13
CA GLY A 92 3.00 5.15 -1.67
C GLY A 92 2.01 6.20 -1.22
N VAL A 93 2.00 7.38 -1.86
CA VAL A 93 1.02 8.44 -1.60
C VAL A 93 -0.42 7.96 -1.82
N LEU A 94 -0.68 7.25 -2.92
CA LEU A 94 -2.00 6.66 -3.20
C LEU A 94 -2.41 5.65 -2.14
N TYR A 95 -1.50 4.77 -1.75
CA TYR A 95 -1.72 3.78 -0.71
C TYR A 95 -2.07 4.42 0.64
N ALA A 96 -1.28 5.40 1.08
CA ALA A 96 -1.49 6.11 2.34
C ALA A 96 -2.82 6.88 2.34
N THR A 97 -3.18 7.53 1.22
CA THR A 97 -4.48 8.20 1.06
C THR A 97 -5.64 7.21 1.18
N MET A 98 -5.51 6.02 0.58
CA MET A 98 -6.56 4.99 0.69
C MET A 98 -6.69 4.44 2.11
N ALA A 99 -5.60 4.30 2.87
CA ALA A 99 -5.65 3.93 4.28
C ALA A 99 -6.42 4.97 5.12
N ASP A 100 -6.18 6.26 4.91
CA ASP A 100 -6.94 7.30 5.60
C ASP A 100 -8.43 7.32 5.20
N ILE A 101 -8.74 7.05 3.93
CA ILE A 101 -10.13 6.93 3.46
C ILE A 101 -10.84 5.74 4.14
N TRP A 102 -10.19 4.59 4.31
CA TRP A 102 -10.76 3.45 5.01
C TRP A 102 -11.10 3.78 6.47
N LYS A 103 -10.25 4.53 7.16
CA LYS A 103 -10.51 5.00 8.52
C LYS A 103 -11.71 5.94 8.61
N ILE A 104 -11.96 6.75 7.58
CA ILE A 104 -13.14 7.61 7.52
C ILE A 104 -14.42 6.81 7.26
N ILE A 105 -14.37 5.84 6.33
CA ILE A 105 -15.51 5.00 5.95
C ILE A 105 -15.88 4.04 7.09
N ILE A 106 -14.89 3.48 7.77
CA ILE A 106 -15.06 2.50 8.83
C ILE A 106 -14.52 3.09 10.14
N PRO A 107 -15.37 3.80 10.94
CA PRO A 107 -14.94 4.41 12.19
C PRO A 107 -14.33 3.43 13.20
N PHE A 108 -14.61 2.14 13.04
CA PHE A 108 -14.01 1.07 13.83
C PHE A 108 -12.46 1.06 13.73
N PHE A 109 -11.89 1.51 12.60
CA PHE A 109 -10.45 1.63 12.42
C PHE A 109 -9.82 2.80 13.19
N GLN A 110 -10.63 3.75 13.64
CA GLN A 110 -10.15 4.88 14.47
C GLN A 110 -10.19 4.59 15.96
N THR A 111 -11.03 3.63 16.38
CA THR A 111 -11.26 3.37 17.78
C THR A 111 -10.23 2.35 18.25
N GLN A 112 -9.26 2.80 19.04
CA GLN A 112 -8.37 1.91 19.82
C GLN A 112 -9.15 1.32 21.00
N ASN A 113 -10.31 0.72 20.75
CA ASN A 113 -11.06 0.03 21.77
C ASN A 113 -10.24 -1.19 22.23
N GLU A 114 -10.36 -1.51 23.50
CA GLU A 114 -9.81 -2.73 24.09
C GLU A 114 -10.46 -3.97 23.46
N ILE A 115 -9.97 -4.31 22.25
CA ILE A 115 -10.41 -5.52 21.56
C ILE A 115 -9.84 -6.71 22.31
N CYS A 116 -10.69 -7.67 22.65
CA CYS A 116 -10.28 -8.91 23.29
C CYS A 116 -9.16 -9.59 22.47
N PHE A 117 -8.16 -10.12 23.17
CA PHE A 117 -6.96 -10.72 22.55
C PHE A 117 -7.29 -11.77 21.47
N GLN A 118 -8.37 -12.52 21.63
CA GLN A 118 -8.81 -13.51 20.65
C GLN A 118 -9.19 -12.88 19.31
N PHE A 119 -9.90 -11.74 19.33
CA PHE A 119 -10.27 -11.02 18.11
C PHE A 119 -9.04 -10.36 17.43
N ARG A 120 -8.07 -9.91 18.22
CA ARG A 120 -6.80 -9.38 17.68
C ARG A 120 -6.07 -10.41 16.84
N ILE A 121 -6.00 -11.66 17.30
CA ILE A 121 -5.38 -12.76 16.55
C ILE A 121 -6.11 -12.98 15.22
N VAL A 122 -7.44 -12.99 15.24
CA VAL A 122 -8.24 -13.19 14.02
C VAL A 122 -7.99 -12.05 13.02
N TYR A 123 -8.03 -10.79 13.47
CA TYR A 123 -7.76 -9.63 12.60
C TYR A 123 -6.34 -9.64 12.05
N PHE A 124 -5.36 -10.08 12.86
CA PHE A 124 -3.99 -10.23 12.42
C PHE A 124 -3.86 -11.26 11.28
N PHE A 125 -4.43 -12.44 11.42
CA PHE A 125 -4.37 -13.46 10.38
C PHE A 125 -5.11 -13.04 9.11
N ILE A 126 -6.29 -12.44 9.23
CA ILE A 126 -7.05 -11.93 8.08
C ILE A 126 -6.24 -10.83 7.37
N GLY A 127 -5.72 -9.86 8.11
CA GLY A 127 -4.89 -8.79 7.55
C GLY A 127 -3.63 -9.35 6.87
N PHE A 128 -2.97 -10.34 7.48
CA PHE A 128 -1.78 -10.97 6.90
C PHE A 128 -2.08 -11.68 5.58
N ILE A 129 -3.16 -12.46 5.51
CA ILE A 129 -3.58 -13.15 4.28
C ILE A 129 -3.95 -12.14 3.19
N LEU A 130 -4.73 -11.09 3.53
CA LEU A 130 -5.10 -10.04 2.59
C LEU A 130 -3.88 -9.27 2.07
N SER A 131 -2.92 -8.97 2.94
CA SER A 131 -1.67 -8.33 2.57
C SER A 131 -0.87 -9.19 1.57
N ALA A 132 -0.74 -10.49 1.84
CA ALA A 132 -0.06 -11.42 0.95
C ALA A 132 -0.75 -11.50 -0.42
N MET A 133 -2.10 -11.56 -0.44
CA MET A 133 -2.88 -11.55 -1.69
C MET A 133 -2.70 -10.25 -2.46
N ALA A 134 -2.74 -9.09 -1.79
CA ALA A 134 -2.56 -7.79 -2.42
C ALA A 134 -1.17 -7.66 -3.06
N VAL A 135 -0.12 -8.08 -2.34
CA VAL A 135 1.25 -8.10 -2.87
C VAL A 135 1.38 -9.02 -4.07
N ALA A 136 0.76 -10.22 -4.04
CA ALA A 136 0.75 -11.13 -5.19
C ALA A 136 0.05 -10.51 -6.41
N MET A 137 -1.08 -9.80 -6.20
CA MET A 137 -1.78 -9.06 -7.25
C MET A 137 -0.92 -7.93 -7.82
N PHE A 138 -0.18 -7.24 -6.95
CA PHE A 138 0.72 -6.17 -7.32
C PHE A 138 1.85 -6.67 -8.23
N PHE A 139 2.50 -7.77 -7.86
CA PHE A 139 3.51 -8.41 -8.69
C PHE A 139 2.94 -8.88 -10.04
N LYS A 140 1.75 -9.46 -10.03
CA LYS A 140 1.09 -9.89 -11.27
C LYS A 140 0.79 -8.71 -12.20
N SER A 141 0.36 -7.58 -11.65
CA SER A 141 0.11 -6.35 -12.41
C SER A 141 1.39 -5.80 -13.03
N TYR A 142 2.52 -5.89 -12.33
CA TYR A 142 3.80 -5.31 -12.76
C TYR A 142 4.59 -6.21 -13.72
N LEU A 143 4.56 -7.54 -13.53
CA LEU A 143 5.28 -8.49 -14.36
C LEU A 143 4.64 -8.72 -15.73
N TYR A 144 3.33 -8.51 -15.84
CA TYR A 144 2.59 -8.78 -17.07
C TYR A 144 3.00 -7.91 -18.29
N PRO A 145 3.31 -6.62 -18.14
CA PRO A 145 3.82 -5.81 -19.26
C PRO A 145 5.24 -6.16 -19.69
N GLN A 146 6.11 -6.52 -18.74
CA GLN A 146 7.55 -6.75 -19.02
C GLN A 146 7.82 -8.07 -19.75
N ILE A 147 7.01 -9.09 -19.55
CA ILE A 147 7.20 -10.39 -20.20
C ILE A 147 6.87 -10.32 -21.70
N PHE A 148 6.04 -9.36 -22.11
CA PHE A 148 5.64 -9.20 -23.52
C PHE A 148 6.47 -8.23 -24.34
N ASP A 149 7.29 -7.38 -23.70
CA ASP A 149 8.23 -6.52 -24.40
C ASP A 149 9.53 -7.27 -24.81
N ILE A 150 9.70 -8.52 -24.39
CA ILE A 150 10.87 -9.36 -24.68
C ILE A 150 10.60 -10.37 -25.81
N SER A 151 9.36 -10.45 -26.31
CA SER A 151 9.00 -11.24 -27.49
C SER A 151 8.58 -10.33 -28.64
#